data_2cc88461efb847fdbb1863528219923f
#
_entry.id   2cc88461efb847fdbb1863528219923f
#
_cell.length_a   1.000
_cell.length_b   1.000
_cell.length_c   1.000
_cell.angle_alpha   90.00
_cell.angle_beta   90.00
_cell.angle_gamma   90.00
#
_symmetry.space_group_name_H-M   'P 1'
#
loop_
_entity.id
_entity.type
_entity.pdbx_description
1 polymer ?
#
loop_
_entity_poly.entity_id
_entity_poly.type
_entity_poly.pdbx_seq_one_letter_code
_entity_poly.pdbx_strand_id
1 'polypeptide(L)'
;MSRWAVVLAGGVGSRFWPLSTPERPKQLLPLVTDQPLLRDTVDRLRPIVDPAHTLILTNSGLTKSISAMLGEVPRENILEEPRPAGTAAALTWAAICIERREGRDATMICVHADWAIGDDDGFREALLTAEQVALDTQSLVTVGIVPTRADPGFGYIQPSDGRQASRVKRFVEKPDKARAEKMRNDGFLWNSGIFVWRVGEFLDEVVKHAPELAVALGHARSGSAAQFFGSVVIPVSVDVGVLERSDKVMVVHGDFGWDDIGTWSALSRVRNKDDAGNVATGDTHLLESTNNVVHCDSGQVVLYGVNDLVVVVKEGLTLVTTTEKASDLKRLVESLSATEIGKK
;
A
#
# COMPACT_ATOMS: atom_id res chain seq x y z
N MET A 1 3.17 -23.15 13.54
CA MET A 1 3.93 -22.39 12.54
C MET A 1 3.92 -20.94 12.97
N SER A 2 5.03 -20.22 12.84
CA SER A 2 5.09 -18.78 13.15
C SER A 2 4.49 -17.97 12.02
N ARG A 3 3.73 -16.93 12.36
CA ARG A 3 3.13 -15.99 11.42
C ARG A 3 3.85 -14.66 11.52
N TRP A 4 4.26 -14.10 10.40
CA TRP A 4 4.92 -12.83 10.29
C TRP A 4 4.10 -11.85 9.45
N ALA A 5 4.03 -10.60 9.90
CA ALA A 5 3.56 -9.49 9.07
C ALA A 5 4.74 -8.78 8.43
N VAL A 6 4.62 -8.43 7.16
CA VAL A 6 5.60 -7.63 6.41
C VAL A 6 4.88 -6.41 5.85
N VAL A 7 5.18 -5.25 6.41
CA VAL A 7 4.54 -3.99 6.05
C VAL A 7 5.47 -3.17 5.15
N LEU A 8 5.07 -2.95 3.91
CA LEU A 8 5.80 -2.13 2.94
C LEU A 8 5.50 -0.64 3.20
N ALA A 9 6.49 0.12 3.66
CA ALA A 9 6.39 1.52 4.04
C ALA A 9 7.43 2.42 3.33
N GLY A 10 7.84 2.07 2.10
CA GLY A 10 8.90 2.74 1.35
C GLY A 10 8.45 3.81 0.35
N GLY A 11 7.13 3.99 0.13
CA GLY A 11 6.60 4.92 -0.86
C GLY A 11 6.80 6.40 -0.50
N VAL A 12 6.98 7.27 -1.50
CA VAL A 12 7.15 8.73 -1.29
C VAL A 12 5.80 9.46 -1.18
N GLY A 13 4.74 8.97 -1.83
CA GLY A 13 3.37 9.49 -1.68
C GLY A 13 3.17 10.96 -2.05
N SER A 14 3.86 11.49 -3.05
CA SER A 14 3.89 12.92 -3.43
C SER A 14 2.54 13.54 -3.83
N ARG A 15 1.51 12.73 -4.09
CA ARG A 15 0.18 13.17 -4.50
C ARG A 15 -0.63 13.86 -3.39
N PHE A 16 -0.20 13.75 -2.12
CA PHE A 16 -0.81 14.44 -0.99
C PHE A 16 -0.08 15.74 -0.63
N TRP A 17 0.69 16.29 -1.58
CA TRP A 17 1.23 17.62 -1.42
C TRP A 17 0.10 18.63 -1.13
N PRO A 18 0.25 19.61 -0.22
CA PRO A 18 1.46 19.97 0.53
C PRO A 18 1.67 19.20 1.85
N LEU A 19 0.81 18.25 2.22
CA LEU A 19 0.99 17.47 3.46
C LEU A 19 2.13 16.47 3.36
N SER A 20 2.26 15.80 2.20
CA SER A 20 3.32 14.82 1.98
C SER A 20 4.62 15.50 1.54
N THR A 21 5.71 15.17 2.23
CA THR A 21 7.09 15.54 1.91
C THR A 21 7.96 14.27 1.90
N PRO A 22 9.20 14.32 1.39
CA PRO A 22 10.11 13.19 1.49
C PRO A 22 10.35 12.71 2.93
N GLU A 23 10.33 13.63 3.91
CA GLU A 23 10.51 13.36 5.34
C GLU A 23 9.22 12.90 6.02
N ARG A 24 8.08 13.24 5.45
CA ARG A 24 6.74 12.86 5.92
C ARG A 24 5.87 12.36 4.77
N PRO A 25 6.18 11.19 4.20
CA PRO A 25 5.42 10.62 3.09
C PRO A 25 4.02 10.17 3.54
N LYS A 26 3.17 9.79 2.56
CA LYS A 26 1.76 9.45 2.73
C LYS A 26 1.48 8.51 3.91
N GLN A 27 2.27 7.44 4.08
CA GLN A 27 2.08 6.45 5.14
C GLN A 27 2.27 7.01 6.56
N LEU A 28 2.90 8.19 6.70
CA LEU A 28 3.07 8.90 7.96
C LEU A 28 2.02 10.01 8.17
N LEU A 29 1.02 10.12 7.31
CA LEU A 29 -0.05 11.11 7.40
C LEU A 29 -1.32 10.52 7.99
N PRO A 30 -2.08 11.29 8.81
CA PRO A 30 -3.37 10.90 9.37
C PRO A 30 -4.48 11.18 8.33
N LEU A 31 -4.53 10.37 7.26
CA LEU A 31 -5.44 10.62 6.13
C LEU A 31 -6.82 9.99 6.30
N VAL A 32 -6.98 8.97 7.12
CA VAL A 32 -8.26 8.25 7.32
C VAL A 32 -8.76 8.44 8.75
N THR A 33 -7.93 8.14 9.71
CA THR A 33 -8.16 8.36 11.15
C THR A 33 -7.31 9.53 11.64
N ASP A 34 -7.28 9.77 12.96
CA ASP A 34 -6.36 10.73 13.60
C ASP A 34 -4.94 10.16 13.75
N GLN A 35 -4.71 8.90 13.35
CA GLN A 35 -3.41 8.25 13.38
C GLN A 35 -2.80 8.17 11.98
N PRO A 36 -1.46 8.11 11.86
CA PRO A 36 -0.79 7.83 10.60
C PRO A 36 -1.21 6.47 10.01
N LEU A 37 -1.34 6.38 8.69
CA LEU A 37 -1.77 5.15 8.00
C LEU A 37 -0.93 3.91 8.37
N LEU A 38 0.37 4.10 8.57
CA LEU A 38 1.26 3.02 9.02
C LEU A 38 0.88 2.55 10.44
N ARG A 39 0.51 3.47 11.35
CA ARG A 39 0.05 3.13 12.70
C ARG A 39 -1.25 2.34 12.62
N ASP A 40 -2.25 2.84 11.86
CA ASP A 40 -3.50 2.13 11.62
C ASP A 40 -3.27 0.72 11.06
N THR A 41 -2.31 0.57 10.13
CA THR A 41 -1.99 -0.74 9.53
C THR A 41 -1.42 -1.72 10.57
N VAL A 42 -0.48 -1.28 11.40
CA VAL A 42 0.10 -2.13 12.45
C VAL A 42 -0.94 -2.49 13.51
N ASP A 43 -1.76 -1.53 13.96
CA ASP A 43 -2.82 -1.79 14.95
C ASP A 43 -3.86 -2.78 14.43
N ARG A 44 -4.21 -2.68 13.15
CA ARG A 44 -5.14 -3.60 12.48
C ARG A 44 -4.62 -5.05 12.46
N LEU A 45 -3.30 -5.24 12.32
CA LEU A 45 -2.66 -6.55 12.29
C LEU A 45 -2.44 -7.15 13.70
N ARG A 46 -2.34 -6.33 14.77
CA ARG A 46 -2.04 -6.80 16.15
C ARG A 46 -2.90 -7.95 16.64
N PRO A 47 -4.22 -8.03 16.35
CA PRO A 47 -5.02 -9.18 16.80
C PRO A 47 -4.61 -10.52 16.23
N ILE A 48 -3.89 -10.53 15.10
CA ILE A 48 -3.49 -11.76 14.38
C ILE A 48 -1.98 -11.97 14.30
N VAL A 49 -1.15 -10.90 14.50
CA VAL A 49 0.31 -10.98 14.47
C VAL A 49 0.90 -10.19 15.63
N ASP A 50 1.77 -10.81 16.42
CA ASP A 50 2.51 -10.13 17.48
C ASP A 50 3.44 -9.04 16.90
N PRO A 51 3.57 -7.85 17.49
CA PRO A 51 4.55 -6.84 17.09
C PRO A 51 5.99 -7.37 16.99
N ALA A 52 6.38 -8.35 17.80
CA ALA A 52 7.68 -9.02 17.70
C ALA A 52 7.87 -9.80 16.39
N HIS A 53 6.78 -10.17 15.71
CA HIS A 53 6.76 -10.84 14.40
C HIS A 53 6.32 -9.90 13.27
N THR A 54 6.42 -8.58 13.47
CA THR A 54 6.10 -7.59 12.43
C THR A 54 7.39 -6.97 11.90
N LEU A 55 7.62 -7.10 10.58
CA LEU A 55 8.71 -6.44 9.86
C LEU A 55 8.16 -5.21 9.12
N ILE A 56 8.86 -4.09 9.25
CA ILE A 56 8.55 -2.86 8.51
C ILE A 56 9.69 -2.59 7.51
N LEU A 57 9.39 -2.59 6.21
CA LEU A 57 10.37 -2.22 5.19
C LEU A 57 10.21 -0.75 4.83
N THR A 58 11.29 0.00 4.97
CA THR A 58 11.29 1.44 4.72
C THR A 58 12.65 1.92 4.25
N ASN A 59 12.75 3.18 3.80
CA ASN A 59 14.02 3.79 3.46
C ASN A 59 14.74 4.34 4.70
N SER A 60 16.05 4.60 4.59
CA SER A 60 16.90 5.08 5.67
C SER A 60 16.42 6.39 6.32
N GLY A 61 15.83 7.29 5.52
CA GLY A 61 15.35 8.59 6.02
C GLY A 61 14.16 8.48 6.99
N LEU A 62 13.39 7.39 6.92
CA LEU A 62 12.17 7.21 7.72
C LEU A 62 12.37 6.28 8.93
N THR A 63 13.44 5.52 9.00
CA THR A 63 13.70 4.51 10.04
C THR A 63 13.56 5.07 11.46
N LYS A 64 14.07 6.26 11.71
CA LYS A 64 14.01 6.91 13.04
C LYS A 64 12.58 7.30 13.42
N SER A 65 11.85 7.92 12.50
CA SER A 65 10.48 8.37 12.73
C SER A 65 9.53 7.18 12.92
N ILE A 66 9.69 6.14 12.12
CA ILE A 66 8.91 4.89 12.25
C ILE A 66 9.22 4.17 13.56
N SER A 67 10.49 4.06 13.95
CA SER A 67 10.88 3.45 15.23
C SER A 67 10.34 4.21 16.45
N ALA A 68 10.25 5.53 16.37
CA ALA A 68 9.67 6.34 17.43
C ALA A 68 8.13 6.19 17.49
N MET A 69 7.48 6.01 16.33
CA MET A 69 6.02 5.81 16.22
C MET A 69 5.58 4.42 16.68
N LEU A 70 6.35 3.39 16.35
CA LEU A 70 6.05 1.98 16.57
C LEU A 70 6.97 1.39 17.65
N GLY A 71 6.96 1.99 18.84
CA GLY A 71 7.86 1.58 19.94
C GLY A 71 7.70 0.12 20.41
N GLU A 72 6.58 -0.53 20.09
CA GLU A 72 6.32 -1.94 20.35
C GLU A 72 6.93 -2.90 19.32
N VAL A 73 7.27 -2.41 18.12
CA VAL A 73 7.96 -3.19 17.09
C VAL A 73 9.47 -3.15 17.38
N PRO A 74 10.14 -4.29 17.53
CA PRO A 74 11.58 -4.34 17.77
C PRO A 74 12.36 -3.56 16.69
N ARG A 75 13.38 -2.83 17.10
CA ARG A 75 14.16 -2.00 16.17
C ARG A 75 14.79 -2.81 15.03
N GLU A 76 15.24 -4.01 15.29
CA GLU A 76 15.79 -4.95 14.32
C GLU A 76 14.74 -5.46 13.30
N ASN A 77 13.47 -5.21 13.55
CA ASN A 77 12.36 -5.51 12.65
C ASN A 77 12.04 -4.35 11.69
N ILE A 78 12.64 -3.18 11.90
CA ILE A 78 12.53 -2.07 10.95
C ILE A 78 13.68 -2.23 9.95
N LEU A 79 13.36 -2.84 8.81
CA LEU A 79 14.32 -3.18 7.77
C LEU A 79 14.52 -1.99 6.84
N GLU A 80 15.77 -1.56 6.72
CA GLU A 80 16.14 -0.45 5.88
C GLU A 80 16.46 -0.91 4.46
N GLU A 81 15.78 -0.30 3.49
CA GLU A 81 16.12 -0.41 2.07
C GLU A 81 17.12 0.71 1.73
N PRO A 82 18.40 0.39 1.49
CA PRO A 82 19.43 1.41 1.21
C PRO A 82 19.18 2.18 -0.08
N ARG A 83 18.43 1.56 -1.00
CA ARG A 83 17.93 2.17 -2.25
C ARG A 83 16.67 1.47 -2.73
N PRO A 84 15.81 2.15 -3.49
CA PRO A 84 14.65 1.52 -4.12
C PRO A 84 15.09 0.42 -5.09
N ALA A 85 14.62 -0.82 -4.87
CA ALA A 85 14.96 -1.99 -5.67
C ALA A 85 13.73 -2.80 -6.16
N GLY A 86 12.54 -2.24 -5.94
CA GLY A 86 11.26 -2.88 -6.29
C GLY A 86 10.75 -3.83 -5.19
N THR A 87 9.43 -4.06 -5.20
CA THR A 87 8.77 -4.85 -4.15
C THR A 87 9.19 -6.32 -4.16
N ALA A 88 9.63 -6.88 -5.31
CA ALA A 88 10.20 -8.23 -5.35
C ALA A 88 11.45 -8.34 -4.47
N ALA A 89 12.37 -7.37 -4.56
CA ALA A 89 13.59 -7.35 -3.74
C ALA A 89 13.26 -7.14 -2.25
N ALA A 90 12.36 -6.18 -1.95
CA ALA A 90 11.95 -5.88 -0.59
C ALA A 90 11.36 -7.10 0.13
N LEU A 91 10.38 -7.76 -0.50
CA LEU A 91 9.73 -8.96 0.05
C LEU A 91 10.68 -10.17 0.11
N THR A 92 11.58 -10.30 -0.87
CA THR A 92 12.62 -11.35 -0.84
C THR A 92 13.57 -11.17 0.34
N TRP A 93 14.01 -9.94 0.61
CA TRP A 93 14.86 -9.65 1.77
C TRP A 93 14.14 -9.93 3.09
N ALA A 94 12.87 -9.53 3.21
CA ALA A 94 12.06 -9.85 4.38
C ALA A 94 11.92 -11.36 4.58
N ALA A 95 11.62 -12.11 3.51
CA ALA A 95 11.53 -13.57 3.55
C ALA A 95 12.82 -14.23 4.03
N ILE A 96 13.99 -13.76 3.55
CA ILE A 96 15.31 -14.24 4.00
C ILE A 96 15.55 -13.92 5.50
N CYS A 97 15.13 -12.74 5.96
CA CYS A 97 15.22 -12.38 7.38
C CYS A 97 14.36 -13.29 8.25
N ILE A 98 13.16 -13.63 7.79
CA ILE A 98 12.25 -14.56 8.49
C ILE A 98 12.81 -15.99 8.44
N GLU A 99 13.26 -16.46 7.26
CA GLU A 99 13.86 -17.80 7.10
C GLU A 99 15.02 -18.03 8.07
N ARG A 100 15.87 -17.02 8.27
CA ARG A 100 17.00 -17.10 9.21
C ARG A 100 16.58 -17.22 10.67
N ARG A 101 15.41 -16.71 11.05
CA ARG A 101 14.92 -16.70 12.43
C ARG A 101 14.03 -17.90 12.74
N GLU A 102 13.13 -18.25 11.81
CA GLU A 102 12.03 -19.18 12.02
C GLU A 102 11.98 -20.36 11.03
N GLY A 103 12.87 -20.33 10.03
CA GLY A 103 12.90 -21.34 8.99
C GLY A 103 11.90 -21.11 7.86
N ARG A 104 11.86 -22.06 6.93
CA ARG A 104 11.08 -21.98 5.69
C ARG A 104 9.57 -22.17 5.87
N ASP A 105 9.16 -22.77 7.00
CA ASP A 105 7.76 -23.08 7.28
C ASP A 105 6.96 -21.91 7.85
N ALA A 106 7.61 -20.80 8.23
CA ALA A 106 6.95 -19.60 8.66
C ALA A 106 6.05 -19.04 7.56
N THR A 107 4.88 -18.48 7.95
CA THR A 107 4.00 -17.76 7.03
C THR A 107 4.30 -16.26 7.05
N MET A 108 4.11 -15.61 5.91
CA MET A 108 4.40 -14.21 5.68
C MET A 108 3.18 -13.53 5.07
N ILE A 109 2.58 -12.60 5.82
CA ILE A 109 1.47 -11.74 5.40
C ILE A 109 2.07 -10.39 4.99
N CYS A 110 1.96 -10.05 3.72
CA CYS A 110 2.53 -8.84 3.14
C CYS A 110 1.43 -7.83 2.85
N VAL A 111 1.59 -6.62 3.37
CA VAL A 111 0.65 -5.51 3.19
C VAL A 111 1.39 -4.20 2.95
N HIS A 112 0.73 -3.21 2.37
CA HIS A 112 1.26 -1.86 2.29
C HIS A 112 0.77 -1.00 3.47
N ALA A 113 1.55 0.01 3.83
CA ALA A 113 1.29 0.89 4.96
C ALA A 113 0.38 2.09 4.62
N ASP A 114 -0.14 2.18 3.39
CA ASP A 114 -0.70 3.42 2.86
C ASP A 114 -2.12 3.29 2.28
N TRP A 115 -2.88 2.31 2.75
CA TRP A 115 -4.27 2.06 2.37
C TRP A 115 -5.28 2.50 3.41
N ALA A 116 -6.54 2.65 2.97
CA ALA A 116 -7.70 2.62 3.85
C ALA A 116 -8.34 1.23 3.85
N ILE A 117 -8.84 0.84 5.00
CA ILE A 117 -9.67 -0.36 5.21
C ILE A 117 -10.90 0.10 5.97
N GLY A 118 -12.09 -0.26 5.48
CA GLY A 118 -13.36 0.12 6.07
C GLY A 118 -13.89 -0.88 7.09
N ASP A 119 -13.50 -2.15 6.96
CA ASP A 119 -13.86 -3.26 7.86
C ASP A 119 -12.61 -4.02 8.29
N ASP A 120 -12.14 -3.73 9.48
CA ASP A 120 -10.93 -4.33 10.05
C ASP A 120 -11.09 -5.83 10.35
N ASP A 121 -12.30 -6.29 10.74
CA ASP A 121 -12.55 -7.70 11.02
C ASP A 121 -12.60 -8.51 9.72
N GLY A 122 -13.32 -8.03 8.70
CA GLY A 122 -13.36 -8.63 7.38
C GLY A 122 -11.96 -8.67 6.72
N PHE A 123 -11.13 -7.64 6.92
CA PHE A 123 -9.75 -7.65 6.47
C PHE A 123 -8.94 -8.76 7.14
N ARG A 124 -9.01 -8.91 8.47
CA ARG A 124 -8.31 -9.97 9.22
C ARG A 124 -8.78 -11.37 8.80
N GLU A 125 -10.09 -11.55 8.62
CA GLU A 125 -10.68 -12.81 8.15
C GLU A 125 -10.15 -13.18 6.75
N ALA A 126 -10.07 -12.23 5.83
CA ALA A 126 -9.51 -12.45 4.50
C ALA A 126 -8.03 -12.86 4.56
N LEU A 127 -7.22 -12.24 5.45
CA LEU A 127 -5.82 -12.62 5.65
C LEU A 127 -5.67 -14.05 6.21
N LEU A 128 -6.48 -14.41 7.21
CA LEU A 128 -6.44 -15.76 7.79
C LEU A 128 -6.94 -16.82 6.81
N THR A 129 -7.93 -16.50 5.99
CA THR A 129 -8.39 -17.37 4.89
C THR A 129 -7.29 -17.54 3.85
N ALA A 130 -6.61 -16.46 3.48
CA ALA A 130 -5.49 -16.53 2.54
C ALA A 130 -4.31 -17.35 3.10
N GLU A 131 -4.02 -17.24 4.39
CA GLU A 131 -3.01 -18.08 5.06
C GLU A 131 -3.39 -19.56 5.00
N GLN A 132 -4.64 -19.91 5.33
CA GLN A 132 -5.09 -21.29 5.27
C GLN A 132 -4.98 -21.87 3.84
N VAL A 133 -5.39 -21.08 2.83
CA VAL A 133 -5.25 -21.46 1.42
C VAL A 133 -3.77 -21.66 1.04
N ALA A 134 -2.86 -20.76 1.48
CA ALA A 134 -1.43 -20.90 1.22
C ALA A 134 -0.86 -22.18 1.84
N LEU A 135 -1.27 -22.52 3.05
CA LEU A 135 -0.84 -23.75 3.74
C LEU A 135 -1.35 -25.02 3.04
N ASP A 136 -2.64 -25.04 2.70
CA ASP A 136 -3.29 -26.23 2.12
C ASP A 136 -2.83 -26.51 0.68
N THR A 137 -2.54 -25.44 -0.08
CA THR A 137 -2.23 -25.56 -1.52
C THR A 137 -0.74 -25.38 -1.86
N GLN A 138 0.08 -24.98 -0.89
CA GLN A 138 1.48 -24.63 -1.08
C GLN A 138 1.68 -23.62 -2.23
N SER A 139 0.78 -22.63 -2.29
CA SER A 139 0.71 -21.63 -3.34
C SER A 139 1.01 -20.23 -2.79
N LEU A 140 1.37 -19.32 -3.69
CA LEU A 140 1.37 -17.89 -3.41
C LEU A 140 -0.08 -17.39 -3.47
N VAL A 141 -0.54 -16.74 -2.42
CA VAL A 141 -1.92 -16.25 -2.36
C VAL A 141 -1.94 -14.73 -2.41
N THR A 142 -2.77 -14.16 -3.27
CA THR A 142 -3.12 -12.74 -3.26
C THR A 142 -4.55 -12.56 -2.79
N VAL A 143 -4.85 -11.44 -2.10
CA VAL A 143 -6.22 -11.06 -1.80
C VAL A 143 -6.69 -10.10 -2.89
N GLY A 144 -7.65 -10.54 -3.69
CA GLY A 144 -8.25 -9.74 -4.74
C GLY A 144 -9.50 -9.02 -4.22
N ILE A 145 -9.59 -7.72 -4.44
CA ILE A 145 -10.72 -6.90 -3.97
C ILE A 145 -11.84 -6.90 -5.00
N VAL A 146 -13.08 -7.08 -4.54
CA VAL A 146 -14.28 -6.94 -5.39
C VAL A 146 -14.39 -5.49 -5.86
N PRO A 147 -14.36 -5.23 -7.19
CA PRO A 147 -14.35 -3.87 -7.69
C PRO A 147 -15.68 -3.15 -7.45
N THR A 148 -15.64 -2.02 -6.75
CA THR A 148 -16.81 -1.14 -6.56
C THR A 148 -17.03 -0.19 -7.74
N ARG A 149 -16.00 0.02 -8.56
CA ARG A 149 -15.97 0.89 -9.75
C ARG A 149 -15.05 0.34 -10.83
N ALA A 150 -15.14 0.85 -12.04
CA ALA A 150 -14.15 0.58 -13.09
C ALA A 150 -12.99 1.58 -12.95
N ASP A 151 -11.86 1.13 -12.40
CA ASP A 151 -10.70 1.99 -12.15
C ASP A 151 -9.51 1.56 -13.01
N PRO A 152 -9.08 2.36 -14.00
CA PRO A 152 -7.95 2.04 -14.85
C PRO A 152 -6.59 2.20 -14.13
N GLY A 153 -6.57 2.76 -12.92
CA GLY A 153 -5.36 2.92 -12.10
C GLY A 153 -4.91 1.63 -11.42
N PHE A 154 -5.76 0.59 -11.38
CA PHE A 154 -5.46 -0.67 -10.71
C PHE A 154 -5.11 -1.80 -11.67
N GLY A 155 -4.37 -2.77 -11.16
CA GLY A 155 -4.25 -4.08 -11.75
C GLY A 155 -5.52 -4.92 -11.51
N TYR A 156 -5.83 -5.82 -12.42
CA TYR A 156 -6.98 -6.72 -12.35
C TYR A 156 -6.53 -8.17 -12.38
N ILE A 157 -7.19 -9.00 -11.56
CA ILE A 157 -6.94 -10.44 -11.44
C ILE A 157 -8.15 -11.18 -11.97
N GLN A 158 -7.95 -12.11 -12.91
CA GLN A 158 -8.99 -13.02 -13.36
C GLN A 158 -8.95 -14.30 -12.52
N PRO A 159 -9.95 -14.57 -11.66
CA PRO A 159 -10.07 -15.86 -10.99
C PRO A 159 -10.46 -16.96 -11.98
N SER A 160 -10.12 -18.21 -11.65
CA SER A 160 -10.51 -19.36 -12.49
C SER A 160 -11.98 -19.71 -12.41
N ASP A 161 -12.59 -19.40 -11.27
CA ASP A 161 -13.99 -19.63 -10.98
C ASP A 161 -14.48 -18.61 -9.93
N GLY A 162 -15.78 -18.65 -9.58
CA GLY A 162 -16.38 -17.71 -8.64
C GLY A 162 -16.30 -18.13 -7.17
N ARG A 163 -15.43 -19.09 -6.79
CA ARG A 163 -15.27 -19.49 -5.39
C ARG A 163 -14.53 -18.44 -4.58
N GLN A 164 -14.70 -18.47 -3.26
CA GLN A 164 -14.00 -17.58 -2.32
C GLN A 164 -12.47 -17.65 -2.49
N ALA A 165 -11.93 -18.82 -2.82
CA ALA A 165 -10.54 -19.02 -3.18
C ALA A 165 -10.44 -19.81 -4.47
N SER A 166 -9.66 -19.33 -5.44
CA SER A 166 -9.50 -19.96 -6.75
C SER A 166 -8.10 -19.71 -7.33
N ARG A 167 -7.74 -20.47 -8.37
CA ARG A 167 -6.50 -20.21 -9.11
C ARG A 167 -6.60 -18.90 -9.87
N VAL A 168 -5.49 -18.19 -10.01
CA VAL A 168 -5.38 -17.02 -10.88
C VAL A 168 -5.20 -17.50 -12.32
N LYS A 169 -6.06 -17.05 -13.24
CA LYS A 169 -5.88 -17.27 -14.69
C LYS A 169 -4.90 -16.31 -15.31
N ARG A 170 -4.98 -15.04 -14.92
CA ARG A 170 -4.07 -13.98 -15.41
C ARG A 170 -4.19 -12.73 -14.58
N PHE A 171 -3.14 -11.92 -14.65
CA PHE A 171 -3.11 -10.53 -14.23
C PHE A 171 -3.26 -9.62 -15.46
N VAL A 172 -3.86 -8.43 -15.27
CA VAL A 172 -3.95 -7.38 -16.28
C VAL A 172 -3.63 -6.06 -15.61
N GLU A 173 -2.46 -5.52 -15.89
CA GLU A 173 -1.99 -4.27 -15.28
C GLU A 173 -2.61 -3.06 -16.01
N LYS A 174 -3.22 -2.17 -15.26
CA LYS A 174 -3.74 -0.86 -15.66
C LYS A 174 -4.43 -0.84 -17.04
N PRO A 175 -5.59 -1.52 -17.19
CA PRO A 175 -6.35 -1.51 -18.44
C PRO A 175 -6.88 -0.10 -18.74
N ASP A 176 -7.26 0.15 -19.99
CA ASP A 176 -8.07 1.33 -20.30
C ASP A 176 -9.46 1.25 -19.64
N LYS A 177 -10.18 2.37 -19.60
CA LYS A 177 -11.48 2.47 -18.89
C LYS A 177 -12.51 1.46 -19.42
N ALA A 178 -12.61 1.27 -20.74
CA ALA A 178 -13.57 0.34 -21.33
C ALA A 178 -13.27 -1.12 -20.95
N ARG A 179 -11.98 -1.49 -20.95
CA ARG A 179 -11.54 -2.81 -20.49
C ARG A 179 -11.76 -2.99 -18.98
N ALA A 180 -11.52 -1.96 -18.17
CA ALA A 180 -11.80 -2.00 -16.74
C ALA A 180 -13.29 -2.22 -16.44
N GLU A 181 -14.19 -1.56 -17.16
CA GLU A 181 -15.64 -1.77 -17.07
C GLU A 181 -16.02 -3.21 -17.43
N LYS A 182 -15.50 -3.72 -18.54
CA LYS A 182 -15.73 -5.11 -18.96
C LYS A 182 -15.20 -6.10 -17.91
N MET A 183 -13.97 -5.91 -17.42
CA MET A 183 -13.37 -6.79 -16.42
C MET A 183 -14.18 -6.82 -15.12
N ARG A 184 -14.65 -5.66 -14.62
CA ARG A 184 -15.53 -5.61 -13.46
C ARG A 184 -16.79 -6.44 -13.66
N ASN A 185 -17.44 -6.32 -14.83
CA ASN A 185 -18.66 -7.06 -15.16
C ASN A 185 -18.40 -8.56 -15.37
N ASP A 186 -17.20 -8.93 -15.82
CA ASP A 186 -16.76 -10.32 -16.01
C ASP A 186 -16.24 -10.97 -14.69
N GLY A 187 -16.37 -10.31 -13.54
CA GLY A 187 -15.99 -10.87 -12.23
C GLY A 187 -14.49 -10.85 -11.93
N PHE A 188 -13.71 -9.98 -12.58
CA PHE A 188 -12.33 -9.76 -12.19
C PHE A 188 -12.25 -9.01 -10.84
N LEU A 189 -11.19 -9.23 -10.10
CA LEU A 189 -10.88 -8.58 -8.84
C LEU A 189 -9.77 -7.55 -9.04
N TRP A 190 -9.74 -6.50 -8.23
CA TRP A 190 -8.56 -5.62 -8.18
C TRP A 190 -7.39 -6.32 -7.50
N ASN A 191 -6.20 -6.12 -8.02
CA ASN A 191 -4.98 -6.50 -7.33
C ASN A 191 -4.72 -5.51 -6.19
N SER A 192 -4.90 -5.98 -4.96
CA SER A 192 -4.74 -5.13 -3.77
C SER A 192 -3.27 -4.92 -3.37
N GLY A 193 -2.37 -5.80 -3.80
CA GLY A 193 -1.02 -5.88 -3.26
C GLY A 193 -0.93 -6.53 -1.87
N ILE A 194 -2.00 -7.21 -1.43
CA ILE A 194 -1.99 -8.05 -0.22
C ILE A 194 -1.58 -9.47 -0.63
N PHE A 195 -0.55 -9.99 0.01
CA PHE A 195 -0.03 -11.32 -0.32
C PHE A 195 0.17 -12.16 0.94
N VAL A 196 -0.09 -13.46 0.82
CA VAL A 196 0.13 -14.42 1.92
C VAL A 196 0.73 -15.69 1.35
N TRP A 197 1.83 -16.16 1.94
CA TRP A 197 2.51 -17.38 1.53
C TRP A 197 3.42 -17.92 2.62
N ARG A 198 3.88 -19.17 2.47
CA ARG A 198 5.01 -19.66 3.26
C ARG A 198 6.31 -19.09 2.70
N VAL A 199 7.22 -18.79 3.59
CA VAL A 199 8.53 -18.23 3.24
C VAL A 199 9.26 -19.10 2.22
N GLY A 200 9.24 -20.43 2.41
CA GLY A 200 9.91 -21.37 1.53
C GLY A 200 9.36 -21.36 0.11
N GLU A 201 8.04 -21.45 -0.04
CA GLU A 201 7.37 -21.42 -1.35
C GLU A 201 7.65 -20.12 -2.09
N PHE A 202 7.60 -18.98 -1.40
CA PHE A 202 7.90 -17.70 -2.02
C PHE A 202 9.36 -17.62 -2.49
N LEU A 203 10.32 -18.01 -1.66
CA LEU A 203 11.74 -18.00 -2.05
C LEU A 203 12.02 -18.94 -3.22
N ASP A 204 11.38 -20.11 -3.29
CA ASP A 204 11.52 -21.03 -4.43
C ASP A 204 10.96 -20.43 -5.72
N GLU A 205 9.78 -19.77 -5.66
CA GLU A 205 9.21 -19.10 -6.81
C GLU A 205 10.03 -17.86 -7.25
N VAL A 206 10.64 -17.13 -6.30
CA VAL A 206 11.59 -16.05 -6.61
C VAL A 206 12.81 -16.58 -7.37
N VAL A 207 13.42 -17.67 -6.89
CA VAL A 207 14.58 -18.31 -7.57
C VAL A 207 14.21 -18.74 -8.98
N LYS A 208 13.02 -19.29 -9.18
CA LYS A 208 12.54 -19.82 -10.45
C LYS A 208 12.16 -18.72 -11.45
N HIS A 209 11.53 -17.63 -10.99
CA HIS A 209 10.82 -16.71 -11.86
C HIS A 209 11.41 -15.28 -11.90
N ALA A 210 12.26 -14.89 -10.93
CA ALA A 210 12.83 -13.56 -10.84
C ALA A 210 14.35 -13.53 -11.12
N PRO A 211 14.79 -13.75 -12.38
CA PRO A 211 16.23 -13.73 -12.73
C PRO A 211 16.88 -12.38 -12.44
N GLU A 212 16.10 -11.29 -12.36
CA GLU A 212 16.53 -9.95 -11.93
C GLU A 212 17.14 -9.94 -10.53
N LEU A 213 16.75 -10.90 -9.68
CA LEU A 213 17.25 -11.04 -8.31
C LEU A 213 18.36 -12.10 -8.16
N ALA A 214 18.75 -12.81 -9.23
CA ALA A 214 19.70 -13.93 -9.14
C ALA A 214 21.03 -13.55 -8.47
N VAL A 215 21.60 -12.40 -8.82
CA VAL A 215 22.85 -11.90 -8.21
C VAL A 215 22.64 -11.53 -6.74
N ALA A 216 21.53 -10.86 -6.43
CA ALA A 216 21.16 -10.47 -5.08
C ALA A 216 20.99 -11.69 -4.16
N LEU A 217 20.34 -12.74 -4.64
CA LEU A 217 20.18 -14.02 -3.93
C LEU A 217 21.53 -14.68 -3.62
N GLY A 218 22.52 -14.55 -4.51
CA GLY A 218 23.89 -15.01 -4.26
C GLY A 218 24.54 -14.33 -3.05
N HIS A 219 24.24 -13.06 -2.82
CA HIS A 219 24.71 -12.29 -1.66
C HIS A 219 23.82 -12.48 -0.41
N ALA A 220 22.60 -12.96 -0.55
CA ALA A 220 21.65 -13.08 0.53
C ALA A 220 22.10 -14.03 1.65
N ARG A 221 22.86 -15.07 1.36
CA ARG A 221 23.26 -16.10 2.35
C ARG A 221 24.30 -15.60 3.37
N SER A 222 25.15 -14.66 2.98
CA SER A 222 26.28 -14.21 3.79
C SER A 222 26.41 -12.67 3.87
N GLY A 223 25.59 -11.95 3.10
CA GLY A 223 25.70 -10.50 2.94
C GLY A 223 24.75 -9.69 3.81
N SER A 224 25.01 -8.39 3.81
CA SER A 224 24.14 -7.37 4.42
C SER A 224 23.04 -6.93 3.47
N ALA A 225 22.02 -6.20 3.99
CA ALA A 225 21.01 -5.53 3.17
C ALA A 225 21.66 -4.66 2.08
N ALA A 226 22.71 -3.91 2.41
CA ALA A 226 23.41 -3.06 1.44
C ALA A 226 23.98 -3.85 0.26
N GLN A 227 24.53 -5.03 0.48
CA GLN A 227 25.05 -5.90 -0.59
C GLN A 227 23.90 -6.51 -1.41
N PHE A 228 22.84 -6.99 -0.75
CA PHE A 228 21.67 -7.54 -1.42
C PHE A 228 21.01 -6.49 -2.34
N PHE A 229 20.57 -5.38 -1.76
CA PHE A 229 19.89 -4.32 -2.53
C PHE A 229 20.82 -3.66 -3.55
N GLY A 230 22.11 -3.49 -3.22
CA GLY A 230 23.14 -2.94 -4.10
C GLY A 230 23.33 -3.73 -5.41
N SER A 231 23.12 -5.04 -5.37
CA SER A 231 23.30 -5.95 -6.51
C SER A 231 22.05 -6.12 -7.40
N VAL A 232 20.89 -5.57 -7.01
CA VAL A 232 19.71 -5.56 -7.88
C VAL A 232 19.89 -4.52 -8.99
N VAL A 233 20.13 -4.96 -10.20
CA VAL A 233 20.38 -4.06 -11.35
C VAL A 233 19.06 -3.51 -11.92
N ILE A 234 18.06 -4.37 -12.05
CA ILE A 234 16.76 -4.04 -12.63
C ILE A 234 15.70 -4.20 -11.53
N PRO A 235 15.18 -3.09 -10.97
CA PRO A 235 14.08 -3.16 -10.03
C PRO A 235 12.82 -3.73 -10.68
N VAL A 236 12.17 -4.68 -10.01
CA VAL A 236 10.93 -5.29 -10.48
C VAL A 236 9.93 -5.42 -9.32
N SER A 237 8.63 -5.25 -9.60
CA SER A 237 7.60 -5.54 -8.61
C SER A 237 7.43 -7.04 -8.42
N VAL A 238 6.94 -7.46 -7.26
CA VAL A 238 6.64 -8.87 -6.99
C VAL A 238 5.56 -9.41 -7.95
N ASP A 239 4.64 -8.54 -8.34
CA ASP A 239 3.59 -8.86 -9.30
C ASP A 239 4.20 -9.32 -10.63
N VAL A 240 5.01 -8.45 -11.24
CA VAL A 240 5.63 -8.72 -12.56
C VAL A 240 6.76 -9.75 -12.46
N GLY A 241 7.56 -9.68 -11.40
CA GLY A 241 8.75 -10.54 -11.25
C GLY A 241 8.43 -11.98 -10.86
N VAL A 242 7.35 -12.19 -10.12
CA VAL A 242 7.01 -13.49 -9.54
C VAL A 242 5.59 -13.93 -9.88
N LEU A 243 4.58 -13.14 -9.48
CA LEU A 243 3.18 -13.61 -9.52
C LEU A 243 2.65 -13.81 -10.95
N GLU A 244 2.98 -12.91 -11.88
CA GLU A 244 2.55 -13.06 -13.28
C GLU A 244 3.26 -14.22 -14.02
N ARG A 245 4.40 -14.67 -13.49
CA ARG A 245 5.23 -15.73 -14.11
C ARG A 245 5.03 -17.09 -13.46
N SER A 246 4.43 -17.13 -12.27
CA SER A 246 4.23 -18.37 -11.51
C SER A 246 2.89 -19.03 -11.83
N ASP A 247 2.90 -20.35 -11.98
CA ASP A 247 1.69 -21.19 -12.13
C ASP A 247 1.05 -21.54 -10.77
N LYS A 248 1.67 -21.13 -9.65
CA LYS A 248 1.25 -21.47 -8.29
C LYS A 248 0.58 -20.28 -7.59
N VAL A 249 -0.26 -19.53 -8.27
CA VAL A 249 -0.93 -18.35 -7.67
C VAL A 249 -2.40 -18.64 -7.46
N MET A 250 -2.86 -18.41 -6.24
CA MET A 250 -4.27 -18.41 -5.84
C MET A 250 -4.73 -16.99 -5.52
N VAL A 251 -6.02 -16.74 -5.67
CA VAL A 251 -6.65 -15.50 -5.21
C VAL A 251 -7.77 -15.82 -4.21
N VAL A 252 -7.80 -15.07 -3.12
CA VAL A 252 -8.91 -15.05 -2.15
C VAL A 252 -9.67 -13.75 -2.34
N HIS A 253 -11.01 -13.81 -2.38
CA HIS A 253 -11.84 -12.62 -2.51
C HIS A 253 -11.87 -11.83 -1.22
N GLY A 254 -11.66 -10.51 -1.30
CA GLY A 254 -11.78 -9.56 -0.21
C GLY A 254 -12.83 -8.48 -0.51
N ASP A 255 -13.72 -8.26 0.46
CA ASP A 255 -14.73 -7.19 0.42
C ASP A 255 -14.81 -6.55 1.81
N PHE A 256 -13.85 -5.68 2.11
CA PHE A 256 -13.67 -5.05 3.42
C PHE A 256 -13.40 -3.53 3.31
N GLY A 257 -13.91 -2.91 2.25
CA GLY A 257 -13.79 -1.46 2.08
C GLY A 257 -12.36 -0.98 1.84
N TRP A 258 -11.58 -1.75 1.08
CA TRP A 258 -10.22 -1.37 0.69
C TRP A 258 -10.22 -0.22 -0.33
N ASP A 259 -9.36 0.77 -0.11
CA ASP A 259 -9.03 1.84 -1.07
C ASP A 259 -7.54 2.21 -0.97
N ASP A 260 -6.89 2.41 -2.11
CA ASP A 260 -5.47 2.77 -2.18
C ASP A 260 -5.17 4.20 -1.75
N ILE A 261 -6.18 5.02 -1.56
CA ILE A 261 -6.09 6.46 -1.28
C ILE A 261 -5.03 7.13 -2.16
N GLY A 262 -5.19 7.01 -3.48
CA GLY A 262 -4.18 7.49 -4.43
C GLY A 262 -4.13 9.01 -4.60
N THR A 263 -5.18 9.73 -4.19
CA THR A 263 -5.33 11.19 -4.41
C THR A 263 -6.16 11.83 -3.30
N TRP A 264 -6.15 13.17 -3.22
CA TRP A 264 -7.01 13.92 -2.31
C TRP A 264 -8.50 13.59 -2.48
N SER A 265 -8.97 13.47 -3.71
CA SER A 265 -10.37 13.11 -3.99
C SER A 265 -10.74 11.71 -3.50
N ALA A 266 -9.77 10.82 -3.27
CA ALA A 266 -10.01 9.50 -2.69
C ALA A 266 -10.52 9.60 -1.24
N LEU A 267 -10.17 10.64 -0.51
CA LEU A 267 -10.63 10.84 0.87
C LEU A 267 -12.15 10.91 0.95
N SER A 268 -12.84 11.39 -0.10
CA SER A 268 -14.30 11.39 -0.14
C SER A 268 -14.93 9.98 -0.19
N ARG A 269 -14.14 8.93 -0.45
CA ARG A 269 -14.62 7.54 -0.43
C ARG A 269 -14.42 6.85 0.91
N VAL A 270 -13.46 7.33 1.70
CA VAL A 270 -12.98 6.63 2.92
C VAL A 270 -13.23 7.40 4.21
N ARG A 271 -13.62 8.69 4.12
CA ARG A 271 -13.98 9.52 5.27
C ARG A 271 -15.49 9.79 5.32
N ASN A 272 -15.98 10.10 6.50
CA ASN A 272 -17.37 10.53 6.68
C ASN A 272 -17.63 11.83 5.92
N LYS A 273 -18.78 11.88 5.26
CA LYS A 273 -19.27 13.05 4.54
C LYS A 273 -20.36 13.73 5.35
N ASP A 274 -20.48 15.06 5.21
CA ASP A 274 -21.70 15.76 5.59
C ASP A 274 -22.84 15.49 4.58
N ASP A 275 -24.03 16.02 4.87
CA ASP A 275 -25.23 15.83 4.02
C ASP A 275 -25.07 16.40 2.60
N ALA A 276 -24.12 17.34 2.41
CA ALA A 276 -23.79 17.93 1.12
C ALA A 276 -22.64 17.21 0.40
N GLY A 277 -22.16 16.09 0.95
CA GLY A 277 -21.10 15.28 0.37
C GLY A 277 -19.68 15.81 0.60
N ASN A 278 -19.50 16.82 1.42
CA ASN A 278 -18.18 17.35 1.75
C ASN A 278 -17.45 16.47 2.77
N VAL A 279 -16.13 16.44 2.67
CA VAL A 279 -15.20 15.90 3.67
C VAL A 279 -14.33 17.04 4.17
N ALA A 280 -14.42 17.34 5.45
CA ALA A 280 -13.69 18.47 6.04
C ALA A 280 -12.92 18.04 7.30
N THR A 281 -11.73 18.59 7.48
CA THR A 281 -10.86 18.38 8.64
C THR A 281 -10.31 19.73 9.08
N GLY A 282 -10.28 19.98 10.38
CA GLY A 282 -9.84 21.26 10.97
C GLY A 282 -10.99 22.26 11.14
N ASP A 283 -10.66 23.54 11.37
CA ASP A 283 -11.66 24.59 11.53
C ASP A 283 -12.20 25.01 10.16
N THR A 284 -13.43 24.57 9.86
CA THR A 284 -14.05 24.74 8.53
C THR A 284 -15.49 25.17 8.65
N HIS A 285 -15.92 26.08 7.77
CA HIS A 285 -17.32 26.48 7.61
C HIS A 285 -17.71 26.40 6.13
N LEU A 286 -18.65 25.52 5.78
CA LEU A 286 -19.12 25.30 4.43
C LEU A 286 -20.59 25.66 4.33
N LEU A 287 -20.93 26.61 3.44
CA LEU A 287 -22.29 27.05 3.19
C LEU A 287 -22.59 26.99 1.70
N GLU A 288 -23.72 26.38 1.32
CA GLU A 288 -24.14 26.21 -0.08
C GLU A 288 -23.04 25.56 -0.96
N SER A 289 -22.24 24.65 -0.38
CA SER A 289 -21.05 24.06 -0.98
C SER A 289 -21.14 22.53 -0.95
N THR A 290 -20.80 21.86 -2.06
CA THR A 290 -21.01 20.39 -2.19
C THR A 290 -19.76 19.67 -2.70
N ASN A 291 -19.59 18.41 -2.27
CA ASN A 291 -18.54 17.49 -2.75
C ASN A 291 -17.10 18.02 -2.62
N ASN A 292 -16.83 18.89 -1.65
CA ASN A 292 -15.49 19.42 -1.42
C ASN A 292 -14.68 18.51 -0.49
N VAL A 293 -13.36 18.48 -0.67
CA VAL A 293 -12.41 17.88 0.26
C VAL A 293 -11.57 19.00 0.85
N VAL A 294 -11.72 19.23 2.14
CA VAL A 294 -11.04 20.32 2.86
C VAL A 294 -10.15 19.77 3.95
N HIS A 295 -8.91 20.21 3.97
CA HIS A 295 -7.97 19.92 5.04
C HIS A 295 -7.33 21.22 5.53
N CYS A 296 -7.55 21.56 6.80
CA CYS A 296 -7.06 22.79 7.42
C CYS A 296 -6.26 22.46 8.68
N ASP A 297 -4.92 22.52 8.60
CA ASP A 297 -4.03 22.30 9.74
C ASP A 297 -4.01 23.51 10.69
N SER A 298 -4.25 24.72 10.16
CA SER A 298 -4.21 25.96 10.97
C SER A 298 -5.03 27.07 10.33
N GLY A 299 -5.58 27.93 11.16
CA GLY A 299 -6.51 28.97 10.72
C GLY A 299 -7.90 28.43 10.47
N GLN A 300 -8.69 29.12 9.66
CA GLN A 300 -10.05 28.72 9.30
C GLN A 300 -10.25 28.74 7.79
N VAL A 301 -10.99 27.76 7.26
CA VAL A 301 -11.44 27.73 5.87
C VAL A 301 -12.94 27.95 5.81
N VAL A 302 -13.35 28.97 5.06
CA VAL A 302 -14.76 29.24 4.76
C VAL A 302 -14.99 29.02 3.28
N LEU A 303 -15.92 28.14 2.93
CA LEU A 303 -16.38 27.91 1.55
C LEU A 303 -17.84 28.35 1.42
N TYR A 304 -18.12 29.17 0.40
CA TYR A 304 -19.47 29.65 0.12
C TYR A 304 -19.79 29.50 -1.38
N GLY A 305 -20.82 28.72 -1.69
CA GLY A 305 -21.34 28.58 -3.04
C GLY A 305 -20.39 27.86 -4.02
N VAL A 306 -19.49 27.00 -3.55
CA VAL A 306 -18.47 26.32 -4.37
C VAL A 306 -18.57 24.80 -4.27
N ASN A 307 -18.22 24.11 -5.35
CA ASN A 307 -18.37 22.66 -5.44
C ASN A 307 -17.14 21.98 -6.04
N ASP A 308 -16.98 20.70 -5.74
CA ASP A 308 -15.96 19.80 -6.33
C ASP A 308 -14.51 20.31 -6.18
N LEU A 309 -14.22 20.98 -5.06
CA LEU A 309 -12.88 21.50 -4.77
C LEU A 309 -12.11 20.58 -3.81
N VAL A 310 -10.79 20.64 -3.94
CA VAL A 310 -9.82 20.23 -2.93
C VAL A 310 -9.16 21.49 -2.40
N VAL A 311 -9.30 21.72 -1.09
CA VAL A 311 -8.70 22.86 -0.39
C VAL A 311 -7.82 22.36 0.73
N VAL A 312 -6.54 22.68 0.69
CA VAL A 312 -5.56 22.26 1.70
C VAL A 312 -4.83 23.48 2.23
N VAL A 313 -4.92 23.69 3.53
CA VAL A 313 -4.18 24.74 4.23
C VAL A 313 -3.18 24.11 5.18
N LYS A 314 -1.90 24.43 5.01
CA LYS A 314 -0.81 23.94 5.84
C LYS A 314 0.28 25.00 5.97
N GLU A 315 0.63 25.39 7.20
CA GLU A 315 1.79 26.24 7.51
C GLU A 315 1.89 27.51 6.65
N GLY A 316 0.73 28.17 6.40
CA GLY A 316 0.66 29.40 5.59
C GLY A 316 0.60 29.16 4.08
N LEU A 317 0.67 27.92 3.61
CA LEU A 317 0.41 27.57 2.22
C LEU A 317 -1.04 27.15 2.05
N THR A 318 -1.68 27.65 1.00
CA THR A 318 -3.03 27.25 0.59
C THR A 318 -3.01 26.68 -0.82
N LEU A 319 -3.39 25.41 -0.96
CA LEU A 319 -3.68 24.78 -2.25
C LEU A 319 -5.19 24.81 -2.48
N VAL A 320 -5.62 25.32 -3.63
CA VAL A 320 -7.00 25.17 -4.11
C VAL A 320 -6.96 24.59 -5.52
N THR A 321 -7.65 23.51 -5.72
CA THR A 321 -7.77 22.83 -7.02
C THR A 321 -9.12 22.14 -7.15
N THR A 322 -9.49 21.66 -8.33
CA THR A 322 -10.67 20.82 -8.48
C THR A 322 -10.37 19.37 -8.11
N THR A 323 -11.38 18.61 -7.70
CA THR A 323 -11.26 17.17 -7.42
C THR A 323 -10.69 16.40 -8.63
N GLU A 324 -11.01 16.83 -9.85
CA GLU A 324 -10.47 16.28 -11.09
C GLU A 324 -8.96 16.50 -11.20
N LYS A 325 -8.50 17.74 -11.03
CA LYS A 325 -7.08 18.14 -11.13
C LYS A 325 -6.22 17.63 -9.97
N ALA A 326 -6.82 17.35 -8.82
CA ALA A 326 -6.13 16.78 -7.66
C ALA A 326 -5.49 15.40 -7.94
N SER A 327 -5.88 14.74 -9.02
CA SER A 327 -5.25 13.49 -9.48
C SER A 327 -3.85 13.69 -10.08
N ASP A 328 -3.52 14.89 -10.56
CA ASP A 328 -2.28 15.24 -11.29
C ASP A 328 -1.41 16.28 -10.56
N LEU A 329 -1.40 16.27 -9.24
CA LEU A 329 -0.59 17.20 -8.42
C LEU A 329 0.93 17.04 -8.65
N LYS A 330 1.38 15.89 -9.13
CA LYS A 330 2.79 15.68 -9.47
C LYS A 330 3.30 16.75 -10.46
N ARG A 331 2.51 17.03 -11.50
CA ARG A 331 2.83 18.06 -12.47
C ARG A 331 2.92 19.47 -11.87
N LEU A 332 2.04 19.79 -10.92
CA LEU A 332 2.11 21.05 -10.17
C LEU A 332 3.41 21.13 -9.37
N VAL A 333 3.71 20.10 -8.57
CA VAL A 333 4.91 20.06 -7.71
C VAL A 333 6.20 20.17 -8.55
N GLU A 334 6.27 19.53 -9.71
CA GLU A 334 7.40 19.64 -10.62
C GLU A 334 7.55 21.05 -11.21
N SER A 335 6.45 21.80 -11.37
CA SER A 335 6.49 23.18 -11.87
C SER A 335 6.89 24.20 -10.81
N LEU A 336 6.71 23.86 -9.52
CA LEU A 336 7.15 24.69 -8.42
C LEU A 336 8.65 24.44 -8.21
N SER A 337 9.48 25.30 -8.81
CA SER A 337 10.93 25.16 -8.67
C SER A 337 11.34 25.22 -7.19
N ALA A 338 12.43 24.56 -6.85
CA ALA A 338 12.99 24.50 -5.48
C ALA A 338 13.28 25.89 -4.86
N THR A 339 13.11 26.97 -5.59
CA THR A 339 13.29 28.37 -5.17
C THR A 339 12.03 29.01 -4.60
N GLU A 340 10.84 28.51 -4.89
CA GLU A 340 9.60 29.24 -4.61
C GLU A 340 8.76 28.70 -3.46
N ILE A 341 8.74 27.38 -3.22
CA ILE A 341 7.90 26.79 -2.16
C ILE A 341 8.61 25.59 -1.55
N GLY A 342 9.17 25.73 -0.38
CA GLY A 342 9.78 24.63 0.38
C GLY A 342 11.12 24.95 1.05
N LYS A 343 11.54 26.22 1.06
CA LYS A 343 12.71 26.71 1.77
C LYS A 343 12.31 27.57 2.98
N LYS A 344 11.39 27.08 3.80
CA LYS A 344 11.20 27.67 5.15
C LYS A 344 11.11 26.56 6.18
#